data_1aceaff405910b071026ab9ab9f405ce
#
_entry.id   1aceaff405910b071026ab9ab9f405ce
#
_cell.length_a   1.000
_cell.length_b   1.000
_cell.length_c   1.000
_cell.angle_alpha   90.00
_cell.angle_beta   90.00
_cell.angle_gamma   90.00
#
_symmetry.space_group_name_H-M   'P 1'
#
loop_
_entity.id
_entity.type
_entity.pdbx_description
1 polymer ?
#
loop_
_entity_poly.entity_id
_entity_poly.type
_entity_poly.pdbx_seq_one_letter_code
_entity_poly.pdbx_strand_id
1 'polypeptide(L)'
;IVTLAPETLPDNSFLEACKKAGIIVSVGHSAATYEKLAERLAGLDHYHVTHLYNAQSPLHHRKPGVVGAALTDERAVCELICDDVHLHPAAQRLAYIAKGRNGIILITDSIRACLTENGESELGGQKVFVHENRAELADGTLAGSVLTMADGVRRFMNNTGASLPEAVAAASLNVAVSLGLDHQLGSLEVGKAADIVLLDEDTLQVKETIIDGTTVFSA
;
A
#
# COMPACT_ATOMS: atom_id res chain seq x y z
N ILE A 1 3.75 12.07 -3.45
CA ILE A 1 4.58 11.12 -2.67
C ILE A 1 5.90 10.89 -3.38
N VAL A 2 6.97 10.71 -2.62
CA VAL A 2 8.27 10.25 -3.11
C VAL A 2 8.74 9.04 -2.29
N THR A 3 9.04 7.94 -2.97
CA THR A 3 9.60 6.73 -2.33
C THR A 3 11.12 6.77 -2.38
N LEU A 4 11.75 6.52 -1.23
CA LEU A 4 13.21 6.51 -1.11
C LEU A 4 13.70 5.64 0.06
N ALA A 5 14.98 5.32 0.06
CA ALA A 5 15.70 4.69 1.17
C ALA A 5 16.46 5.79 1.96
N PRO A 6 15.95 6.21 3.14
CA PRO A 6 16.49 7.40 3.83
C PRO A 6 17.95 7.28 4.26
N GLU A 7 18.44 6.06 4.47
CA GLU A 7 19.83 5.80 4.81
C GLU A 7 20.83 6.14 3.70
N THR A 8 20.36 6.21 2.45
CA THR A 8 21.20 6.53 1.28
C THR A 8 21.42 8.02 1.09
N LEU A 9 20.62 8.85 1.75
CA LEU A 9 20.75 10.31 1.67
C LEU A 9 22.00 10.77 2.44
N PRO A 10 22.75 11.78 1.91
CA PRO A 10 23.92 12.30 2.60
C PRO A 10 23.53 12.97 3.94
N ASP A 11 22.41 13.68 3.96
CA ASP A 11 21.87 14.36 5.14
C ASP A 11 20.34 14.44 5.06
N ASN A 12 19.71 15.25 5.93
CA ASN A 12 18.25 15.41 5.99
C ASN A 12 17.70 16.55 5.13
N SER A 13 18.52 17.27 4.38
CA SER A 13 18.09 18.44 3.60
C SER A 13 17.00 18.11 2.58
N PHE A 14 17.08 16.94 1.95
CA PHE A 14 16.05 16.48 1.02
C PHE A 14 14.72 16.19 1.73
N LEU A 15 14.75 15.55 2.89
CA LEU A 15 13.53 15.27 3.68
C LEU A 15 12.88 16.56 4.18
N GLU A 16 13.67 17.53 4.60
CA GLU A 16 13.21 18.88 4.97
C GLU A 16 12.59 19.61 3.80
N ALA A 17 13.20 19.51 2.61
CA ALA A 17 12.64 20.08 1.40
C ALA A 17 11.30 19.44 1.02
N CYS A 18 11.17 18.11 1.14
CA CYS A 18 9.91 17.39 0.94
C CYS A 18 8.84 17.90 1.91
N LYS A 19 9.15 17.97 3.20
CA LYS A 19 8.23 18.49 4.22
C LYS A 19 7.77 19.91 3.89
N LYS A 20 8.69 20.80 3.55
CA LYS A 20 8.40 22.20 3.17
C LYS A 20 7.52 22.30 1.92
N ALA A 21 7.70 21.40 0.98
CA ALA A 21 6.93 21.35 -0.27
C ALA A 21 5.58 20.60 -0.14
N GLY A 22 5.22 20.07 1.04
CA GLY A 22 4.04 19.23 1.24
C GLY A 22 4.13 17.88 0.52
N ILE A 23 5.35 17.40 0.22
CA ILE A 23 5.58 16.10 -0.41
C ILE A 23 5.71 15.04 0.68
N ILE A 24 4.86 14.03 0.63
CA ILE A 24 4.90 12.89 1.55
C ILE A 24 6.09 11.99 1.19
N VAL A 25 6.93 11.72 2.18
CA VAL A 25 8.02 10.76 2.05
C VAL A 25 7.48 9.36 2.31
N SER A 26 7.79 8.39 1.44
CA SER A 26 7.54 6.97 1.66
C SER A 26 8.85 6.21 1.73
N VAL A 27 9.04 5.44 2.81
CA VAL A 27 10.22 4.60 2.98
C VAL A 27 10.04 3.32 2.17
N GLY A 28 10.88 3.12 1.17
CA GLY A 28 10.81 1.92 0.33
C GLY A 28 12.21 1.41 -0.05
N HIS A 29 12.33 0.09 -0.28
CA HIS A 29 13.59 -0.57 -0.66
C HIS A 29 14.75 -0.21 0.26
N SER A 30 14.49 -0.13 1.57
CA SER A 30 15.42 0.37 2.57
C SER A 30 16.01 -0.76 3.42
N ALA A 31 17.33 -0.75 3.56
CA ALA A 31 18.09 -1.62 4.45
C ALA A 31 18.46 -0.95 5.77
N ALA A 32 17.82 0.17 6.11
CA ALA A 32 18.09 0.93 7.32
C ALA A 32 17.92 0.08 8.59
N THR A 33 18.70 0.39 9.62
CA THR A 33 18.39 -0.08 10.97
C THR A 33 17.24 0.73 11.56
N TYR A 34 16.64 0.22 12.61
CA TYR A 34 15.60 0.93 13.38
C TYR A 34 16.08 2.32 13.82
N GLU A 35 17.28 2.40 14.41
CA GLU A 35 17.87 3.61 14.95
C GLU A 35 18.14 4.64 13.82
N LYS A 36 18.67 4.15 12.70
CA LYS A 36 18.96 5.02 11.55
C LYS A 36 17.68 5.59 10.95
N LEU A 37 16.63 4.78 10.86
CA LEU A 37 15.34 5.25 10.37
C LEU A 37 14.72 6.27 11.33
N ALA A 38 14.73 6.01 12.63
CA ALA A 38 14.24 6.93 13.65
C ALA A 38 14.98 8.27 13.61
N GLU A 39 16.31 8.26 13.46
CA GLU A 39 17.14 9.46 13.29
C GLU A 39 16.72 10.27 12.05
N ARG A 40 16.62 9.59 10.90
CA ARG A 40 16.34 10.24 9.62
C ARG A 40 14.94 10.85 9.56
N LEU A 41 13.95 10.16 10.11
CA LEU A 41 12.54 10.57 10.04
C LEU A 41 12.08 11.43 11.23
N ALA A 42 12.98 11.79 12.14
CA ALA A 42 12.64 12.56 13.35
C ALA A 42 11.94 13.89 13.05
N GLY A 43 12.27 14.54 11.93
CA GLY A 43 11.69 15.82 11.51
C GLY A 43 10.35 15.74 10.77
N LEU A 44 9.86 14.54 10.42
CA LEU A 44 8.61 14.35 9.70
C LEU A 44 7.43 14.16 10.67
N ASP A 45 6.31 14.78 10.37
CA ASP A 45 5.08 14.66 11.15
C ASP A 45 4.34 13.35 10.83
N HIS A 46 4.42 12.88 9.59
CA HIS A 46 3.96 11.57 9.12
C HIS A 46 4.79 11.14 7.90
N TYR A 47 4.78 9.85 7.60
CA TYR A 47 5.44 9.28 6.44
C TYR A 47 4.77 7.95 6.07
N HIS A 48 4.94 7.53 4.82
CA HIS A 48 4.50 6.22 4.37
C HIS A 48 5.62 5.19 4.44
N VAL A 49 5.25 3.93 4.40
CA VAL A 49 6.15 2.80 4.22
C VAL A 49 5.65 1.97 3.05
N THR A 50 6.32 2.11 1.92
CA THR A 50 5.96 1.48 0.64
C THR A 50 6.00 -0.03 0.78
N HIS A 51 4.93 -0.72 0.34
CA HIS A 51 4.80 -2.19 0.32
C HIS A 51 5.48 -2.87 1.52
N LEU A 52 5.06 -2.51 2.74
CA LEU A 52 5.63 -2.98 4.01
C LEU A 52 6.00 -4.48 3.95
N TYR A 53 7.14 -4.85 4.49
CA TYR A 53 7.86 -6.12 4.47
C TYR A 53 8.66 -6.42 3.19
N ASN A 54 8.30 -5.86 2.03
CA ASN A 54 8.94 -6.18 0.77
C ASN A 54 10.17 -5.28 0.55
N ALA A 55 11.29 -5.90 0.16
CA ALA A 55 12.56 -5.21 -0.07
C ALA A 55 13.00 -4.29 1.09
N GLN A 56 12.77 -4.71 2.34
CA GLN A 56 13.07 -3.95 3.56
C GLN A 56 13.83 -4.80 4.57
N SER A 57 14.61 -4.16 5.46
CA SER A 57 15.24 -4.85 6.58
C SER A 57 14.16 -5.45 7.50
N PRO A 58 14.21 -6.78 7.77
CA PRO A 58 13.14 -7.51 8.43
C PRO A 58 13.08 -7.24 9.94
N LEU A 59 11.92 -7.53 10.53
CA LEU A 59 11.73 -7.50 11.97
C LEU A 59 12.44 -8.69 12.63
N HIS A 60 13.45 -8.41 13.42
CA HIS A 60 14.09 -9.37 14.30
C HIS A 60 14.12 -8.79 15.72
N HIS A 61 13.92 -9.62 16.75
CA HIS A 61 13.74 -9.19 18.14
C HIS A 61 14.91 -8.38 18.73
N ARG A 62 16.11 -8.41 18.14
CA ARG A 62 17.29 -7.60 18.53
C ARG A 62 17.70 -6.59 17.47
N LYS A 63 17.13 -6.67 16.25
CA LYS A 63 17.39 -5.76 15.13
C LYS A 63 16.06 -5.53 14.41
N PRO A 64 15.19 -4.63 14.91
CA PRO A 64 13.84 -4.51 14.42
C PRO A 64 13.73 -4.06 12.96
N GLY A 65 14.75 -3.39 12.43
CA GLY A 65 14.80 -2.94 11.05
C GLY A 65 13.72 -1.92 10.69
N VAL A 66 13.51 -1.76 9.40
CA VAL A 66 12.45 -0.90 8.83
C VAL A 66 11.07 -1.42 9.23
N VAL A 67 10.85 -2.73 9.15
CA VAL A 67 9.56 -3.34 9.48
C VAL A 67 9.19 -3.08 10.94
N GLY A 68 10.14 -3.24 11.86
CA GLY A 68 9.89 -2.96 13.28
C GLY A 68 9.61 -1.48 13.54
N ALA A 69 10.36 -0.57 12.89
CA ALA A 69 10.13 0.86 12.99
C ALA A 69 8.73 1.24 12.47
N ALA A 70 8.35 0.74 11.29
CA ALA A 70 7.05 1.01 10.70
C ALA A 70 5.88 0.55 11.58
N LEU A 71 5.99 -0.64 12.19
CA LEU A 71 4.92 -1.20 13.01
C LEU A 71 4.78 -0.53 14.39
N THR A 72 5.83 0.15 14.88
CA THR A 72 5.84 0.76 16.21
C THR A 72 5.77 2.29 16.21
N ASP A 73 5.99 2.95 15.08
CA ASP A 73 5.87 4.40 14.95
C ASP A 73 4.44 4.77 14.51
N GLU A 74 3.71 5.49 15.34
CA GLU A 74 2.33 5.94 15.06
C GLU A 74 2.24 6.88 13.85
N ARG A 75 3.32 7.57 13.49
CA ARG A 75 3.41 8.47 12.32
C ARG A 75 3.50 7.72 10.99
N ALA A 76 3.87 6.43 11.03
CA ALA A 76 4.00 5.61 9.84
C ALA A 76 2.65 5.15 9.32
N VAL A 77 2.34 5.40 8.05
CA VAL A 77 1.23 4.80 7.32
C VAL A 77 1.80 3.64 6.48
N CYS A 78 1.33 2.42 6.75
CA CYS A 78 1.87 1.22 6.14
C CYS A 78 1.07 0.80 4.91
N GLU A 79 1.74 0.71 3.75
CA GLU A 79 1.14 0.24 2.51
C GLU A 79 1.24 -1.29 2.41
N LEU A 80 0.14 -1.98 2.20
CA LEU A 80 0.09 -3.45 2.12
C LEU A 80 -0.39 -3.95 0.76
N ILE A 81 0.35 -4.91 0.19
CA ILE A 81 -0.08 -5.71 -0.97
C ILE A 81 -0.72 -7.00 -0.43
N CYS A 82 -2.05 -7.03 -0.41
CA CYS A 82 -2.79 -8.15 0.19
C CYS A 82 -3.21 -9.18 -0.87
N ASP A 83 -2.25 -9.78 -1.56
CA ASP A 83 -2.43 -10.79 -2.60
C ASP A 83 -2.17 -12.23 -2.14
N ASP A 84 -1.73 -12.45 -0.87
CA ASP A 84 -1.30 -13.72 -0.28
C ASP A 84 -0.03 -14.31 -0.94
N VAL A 85 0.62 -13.55 -1.80
CA VAL A 85 1.90 -13.87 -2.45
C VAL A 85 3.02 -13.03 -1.84
N HIS A 86 2.86 -11.69 -1.86
CA HIS A 86 3.80 -10.76 -1.23
C HIS A 86 3.76 -10.85 0.28
N LEU A 87 2.57 -11.03 0.86
CA LEU A 87 2.37 -11.09 2.31
C LEU A 87 1.57 -12.32 2.72
N HIS A 88 2.20 -13.16 3.51
CA HIS A 88 1.46 -14.25 4.19
C HIS A 88 0.31 -13.65 5.03
N PRO A 89 -0.87 -14.30 5.11
CA PRO A 89 -2.01 -13.82 5.90
C PRO A 89 -1.67 -13.43 7.34
N ALA A 90 -0.77 -14.17 8.00
CA ALA A 90 -0.32 -13.83 9.36
C ALA A 90 0.46 -12.51 9.43
N ALA A 91 1.22 -12.13 8.39
CA ALA A 91 1.94 -10.86 8.34
C ALA A 91 0.97 -9.69 8.13
N GLN A 92 -0.05 -9.86 7.29
CA GLN A 92 -1.14 -8.88 7.12
C GLN A 92 -1.86 -8.65 8.47
N ARG A 93 -2.21 -9.74 9.16
CA ARG A 93 -2.85 -9.66 10.47
C ARG A 93 -1.98 -8.98 11.52
N LEU A 94 -0.67 -9.29 11.56
CA LEU A 94 0.27 -8.64 12.49
C LEU A 94 0.35 -7.13 12.23
N ALA A 95 0.42 -6.71 10.97
CA ALA A 95 0.42 -5.30 10.60
C ALA A 95 -0.88 -4.62 11.07
N TYR A 96 -2.04 -5.25 10.85
CA TYR A 96 -3.32 -4.71 11.26
C TYR A 96 -3.45 -4.59 12.79
N ILE A 97 -3.00 -5.58 13.55
CA ILE A 97 -2.98 -5.53 15.02
C ILE A 97 -2.07 -4.39 15.52
N ALA A 98 -0.90 -4.23 14.92
CA ALA A 98 0.07 -3.21 15.34
C ALA A 98 -0.35 -1.79 14.97
N LYS A 99 -0.89 -1.58 13.76
CA LYS A 99 -1.21 -0.25 13.21
C LYS A 99 -2.66 0.17 13.41
N GLY A 100 -3.54 -0.76 13.72
CA GLY A 100 -4.98 -0.50 13.78
C GLY A 100 -5.56 -0.09 12.42
N ARG A 101 -6.84 0.27 12.45
CA ARG A 101 -7.62 0.56 11.23
C ARG A 101 -7.15 1.80 10.45
N ASN A 102 -6.49 2.76 11.08
CA ASN A 102 -6.13 4.04 10.46
C ASN A 102 -4.68 4.09 9.96
N GLY A 103 -3.82 3.18 10.43
CA GLY A 103 -2.38 3.17 10.10
C GLY A 103 -2.04 2.30 8.88
N ILE A 104 -3.06 1.77 8.18
CA ILE A 104 -2.89 0.91 7.01
C ILE A 104 -3.61 1.50 5.80
N ILE A 105 -2.96 1.42 4.66
CA ILE A 105 -3.57 1.59 3.34
C ILE A 105 -3.27 0.38 2.47
N LEU A 106 -4.22 0.03 1.61
CA LEU A 106 -4.06 -1.04 0.64
C LEU A 106 -3.52 -0.47 -0.65
N ILE A 107 -2.55 -1.17 -1.22
CA ILE A 107 -2.02 -0.91 -2.55
C ILE A 107 -2.04 -2.20 -3.37
N THR A 108 -2.05 -2.08 -4.67
CA THR A 108 -1.94 -3.24 -5.55
C THR A 108 -0.51 -3.51 -5.98
N ASP A 109 0.28 -2.48 -6.21
CA ASP A 109 1.58 -2.58 -6.89
C ASP A 109 1.47 -3.37 -8.21
N SER A 110 0.33 -3.22 -8.89
CA SER A 110 0.00 -4.00 -10.09
C SER A 110 0.76 -3.50 -11.30
N ILE A 111 1.26 -4.47 -12.07
CA ILE A 111 1.88 -4.22 -13.37
C ILE A 111 0.83 -4.21 -14.49
N ARG A 112 1.25 -3.84 -15.70
CA ARG A 112 0.39 -3.79 -16.89
C ARG A 112 -0.32 -5.11 -17.24
N ALA A 113 0.16 -6.23 -16.72
CA ALA A 113 -0.44 -7.55 -16.94
C ALA A 113 -1.60 -7.86 -15.97
N CYS A 114 -1.98 -6.96 -15.08
CA CYS A 114 -3.17 -7.15 -14.26
C CYS A 114 -4.41 -7.23 -15.17
N LEU A 115 -5.27 -8.22 -14.91
CA LEU A 115 -6.46 -8.52 -15.71
C LEU A 115 -6.18 -8.99 -17.15
N THR A 116 -4.94 -9.36 -17.47
CA THR A 116 -4.65 -10.04 -18.75
C THR A 116 -4.53 -11.56 -18.54
N GLU A 117 -4.48 -12.30 -19.65
CA GLU A 117 -4.22 -13.74 -19.59
C GLU A 117 -2.80 -14.03 -19.06
N ASN A 118 -2.62 -15.22 -18.50
CA ASN A 118 -1.30 -15.72 -18.12
C ASN A 118 -0.35 -15.68 -19.31
N GLY A 119 0.92 -15.44 -19.07
CA GLY A 119 1.93 -15.40 -20.12
C GLY A 119 3.06 -14.43 -19.84
N GLU A 120 3.62 -13.86 -20.88
CA GLU A 120 4.76 -12.95 -20.82
C GLU A 120 4.30 -11.49 -20.83
N SER A 121 4.93 -10.68 -20.01
CA SER A 121 4.78 -9.23 -19.93
C SER A 121 6.14 -8.57 -19.76
N GLU A 122 6.16 -7.28 -19.48
CA GLU A 122 7.38 -6.49 -19.28
C GLU A 122 7.20 -5.48 -18.15
N LEU A 123 8.23 -5.33 -17.33
CA LEU A 123 8.35 -4.29 -16.32
C LEU A 123 9.74 -3.66 -16.37
N GLY A 124 9.82 -2.35 -16.68
CA GLY A 124 11.10 -1.62 -16.70
C GLY A 124 12.14 -2.19 -17.68
N GLY A 125 11.72 -2.75 -18.83
CA GLY A 125 12.60 -3.37 -19.81
C GLY A 125 12.99 -4.83 -19.47
N GLN A 126 12.50 -5.38 -18.37
CA GLN A 126 12.71 -6.78 -17.99
C GLN A 126 11.49 -7.62 -18.30
N LYS A 127 11.73 -8.84 -18.80
CA LYS A 127 10.68 -9.81 -19.07
C LYS A 127 10.09 -10.33 -17.76
N VAL A 128 8.77 -10.30 -17.64
CA VAL A 128 8.00 -10.81 -16.49
C VAL A 128 7.09 -11.95 -16.96
N PHE A 129 7.03 -12.99 -16.17
CA PHE A 129 6.15 -14.14 -16.40
C PHE A 129 4.97 -14.07 -15.42
N VAL A 130 3.76 -14.14 -15.96
CA VAL A 130 2.51 -14.12 -15.18
C VAL A 130 1.92 -15.50 -15.13
N HIS A 131 1.74 -16.03 -13.93
CA HIS A 131 1.13 -17.33 -13.67
C HIS A 131 0.10 -17.17 -12.53
N GLU A 132 -1.17 -17.38 -12.83
CA GLU A 132 -2.28 -17.23 -11.87
C GLU A 132 -2.27 -15.83 -11.22
N ASN A 133 -1.91 -15.73 -9.93
CA ASN A 133 -1.87 -14.49 -9.18
C ASN A 133 -0.43 -13.97 -8.93
N ARG A 134 0.56 -14.44 -9.69
CA ARG A 134 1.98 -14.10 -9.51
C ARG A 134 2.55 -13.48 -10.77
N ALA A 135 3.39 -12.47 -10.59
CA ALA A 135 4.24 -11.90 -11.62
C ALA A 135 5.71 -12.02 -11.16
N GLU A 136 6.53 -12.72 -11.93
CA GLU A 136 7.89 -13.09 -11.55
C GLU A 136 8.88 -12.84 -12.69
N LEU A 137 10.11 -12.46 -12.33
CA LEU A 137 11.26 -12.49 -13.24
C LEU A 137 11.67 -13.94 -13.53
N ALA A 138 12.58 -14.14 -14.48
CA ALA A 138 13.06 -15.47 -14.85
C ALA A 138 13.76 -16.24 -13.70
N ASP A 139 14.24 -15.55 -12.69
CA ASP A 139 14.87 -16.13 -11.50
C ASP A 139 13.88 -16.40 -10.35
N GLY A 140 12.59 -16.16 -10.56
CA GLY A 140 11.54 -16.32 -9.56
C GLY A 140 11.35 -15.13 -8.60
N THR A 141 12.08 -14.04 -8.81
CA THR A 141 11.87 -12.81 -8.02
C THR A 141 10.53 -12.19 -8.38
N LEU A 142 9.71 -11.83 -7.38
CA LEU A 142 8.45 -11.12 -7.60
C LEU A 142 8.71 -9.75 -8.25
N ALA A 143 7.91 -9.41 -9.24
CA ALA A 143 8.05 -8.21 -10.05
C ALA A 143 6.71 -7.45 -10.13
N GLY A 144 6.37 -6.79 -9.05
CA GLY A 144 5.05 -6.22 -8.85
C GLY A 144 3.96 -7.29 -8.72
N SER A 145 2.71 -6.91 -8.79
CA SER A 145 1.58 -7.82 -8.64
C SER A 145 0.66 -7.84 -9.87
N VAL A 146 -0.34 -8.72 -9.82
CA VAL A 146 -1.53 -8.72 -10.69
C VAL A 146 -2.80 -8.60 -9.86
N LEU A 147 -2.69 -8.07 -8.66
CA LEU A 147 -3.78 -7.89 -7.71
C LEU A 147 -4.75 -6.79 -8.18
N THR A 148 -6.05 -7.04 -8.09
CA THR A 148 -7.05 -5.98 -8.17
C THR A 148 -7.31 -5.39 -6.77
N MET A 149 -7.72 -4.13 -6.69
CA MET A 149 -8.02 -3.52 -5.39
C MET A 149 -9.19 -4.22 -4.68
N ALA A 150 -10.22 -4.65 -5.42
CA ALA A 150 -11.35 -5.39 -4.85
C ALA A 150 -10.91 -6.72 -4.22
N ASP A 151 -10.01 -7.46 -4.88
CA ASP A 151 -9.41 -8.66 -4.31
C ASP A 151 -8.54 -8.36 -3.09
N GLY A 152 -7.78 -7.28 -3.12
CA GLY A 152 -6.99 -6.81 -1.97
C GLY A 152 -7.86 -6.53 -0.74
N VAL A 153 -8.98 -5.82 -0.91
CA VAL A 153 -9.96 -5.56 0.15
C VAL A 153 -10.51 -6.88 0.70
N ARG A 154 -10.95 -7.79 -0.16
CA ARG A 154 -11.52 -9.09 0.23
C ARG A 154 -10.51 -9.95 1.01
N ARG A 155 -9.27 -10.05 0.54
CA ARG A 155 -8.19 -10.81 1.19
C ARG A 155 -7.79 -10.17 2.52
N PHE A 156 -7.64 -8.84 2.56
CA PHE A 156 -7.33 -8.14 3.81
C PHE A 156 -8.39 -8.40 4.89
N MET A 157 -9.68 -8.31 4.54
CA MET A 157 -10.80 -8.63 5.43
C MET A 157 -10.70 -10.07 5.98
N ASN A 158 -10.55 -11.05 5.09
CA ASN A 158 -10.49 -12.47 5.46
C ASN A 158 -9.27 -12.81 6.33
N ASN A 159 -8.13 -12.21 6.05
CA ASN A 159 -6.86 -12.53 6.70
C ASN A 159 -6.68 -11.82 8.05
N THR A 160 -7.26 -10.62 8.19
CA THR A 160 -7.06 -9.80 9.40
C THR A 160 -8.23 -9.85 10.36
N GLY A 161 -9.43 -10.16 9.88
CA GLY A 161 -10.69 -10.04 10.62
C GLY A 161 -11.22 -8.60 10.67
N ALA A 162 -10.67 -7.70 9.82
CA ALA A 162 -11.23 -6.36 9.65
C ALA A 162 -12.66 -6.44 9.11
N SER A 163 -13.53 -5.57 9.57
CA SER A 163 -14.88 -5.42 9.02
C SER A 163 -14.82 -4.84 7.60
N LEU A 164 -15.88 -5.04 6.80
CA LEU A 164 -15.96 -4.47 5.46
C LEU A 164 -15.73 -2.95 5.43
N PRO A 165 -16.34 -2.14 6.32
CA PRO A 165 -16.05 -0.71 6.37
C PRO A 165 -14.57 -0.37 6.64
N GLU A 166 -13.89 -1.13 7.51
CA GLU A 166 -12.47 -0.93 7.80
C GLU A 166 -11.58 -1.30 6.62
N ALA A 167 -11.88 -2.40 5.93
CA ALA A 167 -11.13 -2.82 4.74
C ALA A 167 -11.34 -1.86 3.57
N VAL A 168 -12.55 -1.37 3.35
CA VAL A 168 -12.84 -0.33 2.34
C VAL A 168 -12.18 0.99 2.72
N ALA A 169 -12.19 1.37 4.01
CA ALA A 169 -11.48 2.58 4.46
C ALA A 169 -9.97 2.50 4.17
N ALA A 170 -9.35 1.33 4.37
CA ALA A 170 -7.94 1.14 4.05
C ALA A 170 -7.63 1.29 2.54
N ALA A 171 -8.59 1.04 1.66
CA ALA A 171 -8.44 1.22 0.21
C ALA A 171 -8.90 2.60 -0.30
N SER A 172 -9.53 3.44 0.54
CA SER A 172 -10.15 4.69 0.12
C SER A 172 -9.93 5.82 1.11
N LEU A 173 -10.69 5.88 2.20
CA LEU A 173 -10.67 6.99 3.15
C LEU A 173 -9.30 7.21 3.80
N ASN A 174 -8.63 6.14 4.25
CA ASN A 174 -7.31 6.26 4.86
C ASN A 174 -6.29 6.85 3.88
N VAL A 175 -6.39 6.47 2.60
CA VAL A 175 -5.55 7.03 1.53
C VAL A 175 -5.85 8.52 1.36
N ALA A 176 -7.14 8.89 1.26
CA ALA A 176 -7.56 10.28 1.13
C ALA A 176 -7.09 11.14 2.32
N VAL A 177 -7.25 10.65 3.56
CA VAL A 177 -6.77 11.32 4.77
C VAL A 177 -5.25 11.50 4.74
N SER A 178 -4.50 10.46 4.40
CA SER A 178 -3.04 10.54 4.39
C SER A 178 -2.50 11.50 3.32
N LEU A 179 -3.27 11.73 2.25
CA LEU A 179 -2.95 12.67 1.17
C LEU A 179 -3.52 14.08 1.40
N GLY A 180 -4.30 14.30 2.47
CA GLY A 180 -5.00 15.56 2.71
C GLY A 180 -6.13 15.85 1.72
N LEU A 181 -6.69 14.80 1.10
CA LEU A 181 -7.77 14.85 0.10
C LEU A 181 -9.13 14.41 0.64
N ASP A 182 -9.22 14.07 1.92
CA ASP A 182 -10.43 13.57 2.57
C ASP A 182 -11.60 14.55 2.54
N HIS A 183 -11.34 15.86 2.35
CA HIS A 183 -12.37 16.87 2.13
C HIS A 183 -13.01 16.80 0.72
N GLN A 184 -12.42 16.04 -0.22
CA GLN A 184 -12.88 15.88 -1.61
C GLN A 184 -13.24 14.44 -1.97
N LEU A 185 -12.57 13.45 -1.37
CA LEU A 185 -12.59 12.04 -1.76
C LEU A 185 -12.71 11.11 -0.54
N GLY A 186 -12.91 9.84 -0.78
CA GLY A 186 -12.73 8.75 0.18
C GLY A 186 -13.97 8.40 1.03
N SER A 187 -15.04 9.18 0.98
CA SER A 187 -16.30 8.87 1.67
C SER A 187 -17.52 9.42 0.92
N LEU A 188 -18.68 8.83 1.17
CA LEU A 188 -19.95 9.26 0.59
C LEU A 188 -20.55 10.39 1.45
N GLU A 189 -20.14 11.62 1.17
CA GLU A 189 -20.59 12.82 1.86
C GLU A 189 -20.98 13.91 0.86
N VAL A 190 -21.97 14.74 1.22
CA VAL A 190 -22.42 15.86 0.38
C VAL A 190 -21.27 16.84 0.16
N GLY A 191 -20.99 17.15 -1.11
CA GLY A 191 -19.93 18.07 -1.53
C GLY A 191 -18.63 17.40 -1.93
N LYS A 192 -18.48 16.10 -1.75
CA LYS A 192 -17.34 15.32 -2.28
C LYS A 192 -17.60 14.87 -3.72
N ALA A 193 -16.54 14.51 -4.43
CA ALA A 193 -16.65 13.91 -5.76
C ALA A 193 -17.49 12.65 -5.71
N ALA A 194 -18.37 12.49 -6.70
CA ALA A 194 -19.24 11.33 -6.80
C ALA A 194 -18.47 10.16 -7.50
N ASP A 195 -17.35 9.74 -6.90
CA ASP A 195 -16.56 8.58 -7.29
C ASP A 195 -17.00 7.39 -6.44
N ILE A 196 -17.81 6.51 -7.02
CA ILE A 196 -18.54 5.47 -6.31
C ILE A 196 -18.31 4.13 -7.01
N VAL A 197 -18.05 3.10 -6.22
CA VAL A 197 -18.01 1.71 -6.69
C VAL A 197 -19.13 0.94 -6.03
N LEU A 198 -19.96 0.29 -6.82
CA LEU A 198 -20.97 -0.66 -6.35
C LEU A 198 -20.38 -2.07 -6.41
N LEU A 199 -20.40 -2.74 -5.28
CA LEU A 199 -19.89 -4.10 -5.15
C LEU A 199 -21.06 -5.07 -4.93
N ASP A 200 -20.90 -6.28 -5.42
CA ASP A 200 -21.76 -7.39 -5.03
C ASP A 200 -21.56 -7.68 -3.54
N GLU A 201 -22.66 -7.82 -2.78
CA GLU A 201 -22.61 -7.95 -1.31
C GLU A 201 -21.86 -9.20 -0.84
N ASP A 202 -22.01 -10.32 -1.55
CA ASP A 202 -21.44 -11.62 -1.14
C ASP A 202 -20.02 -11.81 -1.67
N THR A 203 -19.77 -11.42 -2.92
CA THR A 203 -18.51 -11.73 -3.63
C THR A 203 -17.52 -10.58 -3.64
N LEU A 204 -17.99 -9.35 -3.34
CA LEU A 204 -17.26 -8.07 -3.47
C LEU A 204 -16.76 -7.82 -4.90
N GLN A 205 -17.38 -8.45 -5.91
CA GLN A 205 -17.10 -8.15 -7.31
C GLN A 205 -17.67 -6.79 -7.68
N VAL A 206 -16.93 -6.04 -8.51
CA VAL A 206 -17.38 -4.74 -9.01
C VAL A 206 -18.56 -4.93 -9.93
N LYS A 207 -19.69 -4.31 -9.61
CA LYS A 207 -20.91 -4.26 -10.44
C LYS A 207 -21.00 -2.98 -11.26
N GLU A 208 -20.59 -1.88 -10.67
CA GLU A 208 -20.63 -0.58 -11.33
C GLU A 208 -19.52 0.32 -10.79
N THR A 209 -18.94 1.13 -11.66
CA THR A 209 -17.99 2.19 -11.30
C THR A 209 -18.52 3.53 -11.84
N ILE A 210 -18.61 4.50 -10.96
CA ILE A 210 -19.08 5.85 -11.23
C ILE A 210 -17.91 6.80 -10.95
N ILE A 211 -17.61 7.70 -11.88
CA ILE A 211 -16.61 8.76 -11.74
C ILE A 211 -17.29 10.10 -12.02
N ASP A 212 -17.15 11.05 -11.11
CA ASP A 212 -17.80 12.35 -11.20
C ASP A 212 -19.33 12.24 -11.47
N GLY A 213 -19.98 11.27 -10.86
CA GLY A 213 -21.41 11.02 -11.04
C GLY A 213 -21.79 10.37 -12.38
N THR A 214 -20.80 9.96 -13.20
CA THR A 214 -21.05 9.30 -14.50
C THR A 214 -20.64 7.84 -14.40
N THR A 215 -21.53 6.92 -14.75
CA THR A 215 -21.21 5.48 -14.85
C THR A 215 -20.21 5.24 -15.99
N VAL A 216 -19.03 4.73 -15.64
CA VAL A 216 -17.95 4.41 -16.57
C VAL A 216 -17.78 2.91 -16.81
N PHE A 217 -18.33 2.09 -15.92
CA PHE A 217 -18.34 0.63 -16.04
C PHE A 217 -19.60 0.06 -15.40
N SER A 218 -20.18 -0.96 -16.05
CA SER A 218 -21.28 -1.79 -15.51
C SER A 218 -21.06 -3.23 -15.95
N ALA A 219 -21.11 -4.20 -15.00
CA ALA A 219 -20.94 -5.63 -15.23
C ALA A 219 -22.23 -6.30 -15.69
#